data_6ab84fbfe90e32bfeea8315a80873560
#
_entry.id   6ab84fbfe90e32bfeea8315a80873560
#
_cell.length_a   1.000
_cell.length_b   1.000
_cell.length_c   1.000
_cell.angle_alpha   90.00
_cell.angle_beta   90.00
_cell.angle_gamma   90.00
#
_symmetry.space_group_name_H-M   'P 1'
#
loop_
_entity.id
_entity.type
_entity.pdbx_description
1 polymer ?
#
loop_
_entity_poly.entity_id
_entity_poly.type
_entity_poly.pdbx_seq_one_letter_code
_entity_poly.pdbx_strand_id
1 'polypeptide(L)'
;MKTKRNYTDESGADKRVIHLIINKFRGSIFPFCCKNQYDLDTVPVATVEELKAAHTVMITGGEPFVVPGIIDFCSHLRFDYPNIKQLYVCTSGYVMSCHDELAFDPYYFSRNVNGIYFSPKIEIDYKAIKKMLTKKSFALEFFHLVRSNRIILTPNDFMTREEQEKYIESLPLKGLAFYGAKFEVEYREWKEEFKPNGGVWRRLPVLL
;
A
#
# COMPACT_ATOMS: atom_id res chain seq x y z
N MET A 1 -38.58 -0.96 -5.77
CA MET A 1 -37.79 0.03 -5.00
C MET A 1 -36.44 -0.58 -4.71
N LYS A 2 -35.33 -0.06 -5.29
CA LYS A 2 -33.97 -0.53 -4.93
C LYS A 2 -33.61 0.16 -3.61
N THR A 3 -33.58 -0.60 -2.53
CA THR A 3 -33.06 -0.14 -1.23
C THR A 3 -31.63 0.33 -1.44
N LYS A 4 -31.36 1.62 -1.22
CA LYS A 4 -29.98 2.14 -1.17
C LYS A 4 -29.27 1.43 -0.02
N ARG A 5 -28.35 0.51 -0.37
CA ARG A 5 -27.47 -0.10 0.64
C ARG A 5 -26.57 1.00 1.20
N ASN A 6 -26.63 1.19 2.50
CA ASN A 6 -25.71 2.11 3.18
C ASN A 6 -24.34 1.41 3.29
N TYR A 7 -23.35 1.89 2.53
CA TYR A 7 -21.99 1.34 2.52
C TYR A 7 -21.03 2.09 3.45
N THR A 8 -21.51 3.12 4.16
CA THR A 8 -20.67 3.84 5.12
C THR A 8 -20.88 3.30 6.54
N ASP A 9 -19.83 3.35 7.35
CA ASP A 9 -19.93 3.11 8.79
C ASP A 9 -20.32 4.41 9.53
N GLU A 10 -20.38 4.37 10.87
CA GLU A 10 -20.71 5.51 11.71
C GLU A 10 -19.74 6.68 11.59
N SER A 11 -18.48 6.41 11.16
CA SER A 11 -17.47 7.44 10.91
C SER A 11 -17.54 8.03 9.49
N GLY A 12 -18.43 7.52 8.63
CA GLY A 12 -18.53 7.88 7.21
C GLY A 12 -17.56 7.13 6.29
N ALA A 13 -16.80 6.16 6.82
CA ALA A 13 -15.88 5.34 6.01
C ALA A 13 -16.62 4.37 5.09
N ASP A 14 -16.17 4.23 3.83
CA ASP A 14 -16.75 3.27 2.88
C ASP A 14 -16.37 1.84 3.26
N LYS A 15 -17.34 1.04 3.69
CA LYS A 15 -17.17 -0.39 4.05
C LYS A 15 -16.70 -1.27 2.89
N ARG A 16 -16.78 -0.79 1.65
CA ARG A 16 -16.27 -1.51 0.47
C ARG A 16 -14.79 -1.28 0.22
N VAL A 17 -14.16 -0.37 0.99
CA VAL A 17 -12.73 -0.13 0.99
C VAL A 17 -12.15 -0.68 2.29
N ILE A 18 -11.36 -1.74 2.19
CA ILE A 18 -10.77 -2.41 3.36
C ILE A 18 -9.27 -2.19 3.38
N HIS A 19 -8.76 -1.65 4.47
CA HIS A 19 -7.34 -1.69 4.81
C HIS A 19 -7.08 -2.96 5.60
N LEU A 20 -6.53 -3.99 4.93
CA LEU A 20 -6.34 -5.32 5.49
C LEU A 20 -4.94 -5.47 6.08
N ILE A 21 -4.87 -5.59 7.39
CA ILE A 21 -3.64 -5.85 8.14
C ILE A 21 -3.34 -7.33 8.05
N ILE A 22 -2.19 -7.69 7.46
CA ILE A 22 -1.79 -9.10 7.29
C ILE A 22 -0.67 -9.54 8.22
N ASN A 23 0.13 -8.63 8.76
CA ASN A 23 1.19 -8.95 9.71
C ASN A 23 1.46 -7.80 10.69
N LYS A 24 2.21 -8.10 11.75
CA LYS A 24 2.66 -7.12 12.75
C LYS A 24 4.14 -6.75 12.60
N PHE A 25 4.82 -7.26 11.61
CA PHE A 25 6.25 -7.03 11.45
C PHE A 25 6.54 -5.54 11.30
N ARG A 26 7.47 -5.04 12.09
CA ARG A 26 7.93 -3.65 12.03
C ARG A 26 9.28 -3.62 11.33
N GLY A 27 9.31 -3.19 10.09
CA GLY A 27 10.56 -3.05 9.32
C GLY A 27 11.49 -1.97 9.88
N SER A 28 10.94 -1.01 10.63
CA SER A 28 11.71 0.04 11.33
C SER A 28 10.95 0.53 12.55
N ILE A 29 11.70 0.94 13.58
CA ILE A 29 11.13 1.67 14.73
C ILE A 29 11.01 3.13 14.29
N PHE A 30 9.82 3.49 13.79
CA PHE A 30 9.53 4.85 13.37
C PHE A 30 8.47 5.46 14.28
N PRO A 31 8.76 6.59 14.96
CA PRO A 31 7.85 7.19 15.95
C PRO A 31 6.47 7.52 15.38
N PHE A 32 6.43 7.99 14.13
CA PHE A 32 5.20 8.40 13.42
C PHE A 32 4.54 7.27 12.64
N CYS A 33 4.76 6.02 13.04
CA CYS A 33 4.04 4.91 12.45
C CYS A 33 2.65 4.79 13.10
N CYS A 34 1.61 4.75 12.30
CA CYS A 34 0.22 4.57 12.78
C CYS A 34 0.06 3.37 13.73
N LYS A 35 0.92 2.37 13.63
CA LYS A 35 0.94 1.20 14.52
C LYS A 35 1.42 1.48 15.94
N ASN A 36 2.16 2.55 16.16
CA ASN A 36 2.56 2.95 17.50
C ASN A 36 1.38 3.52 18.29
N GLN A 37 0.32 3.92 17.57
CA GLN A 37 -0.89 4.51 18.14
C GLN A 37 -2.01 3.50 18.34
N TYR A 38 -1.84 2.26 17.79
CA TYR A 38 -2.86 1.21 17.88
C TYR A 38 -2.31 -0.05 18.50
N ASP A 39 -3.12 -0.61 19.33
CA ASP A 39 -3.09 -2.05 19.52
C ASP A 39 -3.76 -2.71 18.31
N LEU A 40 -2.94 -3.32 17.45
CA LEU A 40 -3.44 -4.00 16.25
C LEU A 40 -4.37 -5.18 16.59
N ASP A 41 -4.31 -5.70 17.81
CA ASP A 41 -5.19 -6.77 18.28
C ASP A 41 -6.61 -6.27 18.52
N THR A 42 -6.79 -4.96 18.74
CA THR A 42 -8.12 -4.34 18.85
C THR A 42 -8.80 -4.09 17.51
N VAL A 43 -8.04 -4.15 16.40
CA VAL A 43 -8.62 -3.99 15.06
C VAL A 43 -9.54 -5.19 14.78
N PRO A 44 -10.80 -4.96 14.35
CA PRO A 44 -11.71 -6.06 14.05
C PRO A 44 -11.19 -7.01 12.99
N VAL A 45 -11.46 -8.29 13.15
CA VAL A 45 -11.15 -9.32 12.14
C VAL A 45 -12.05 -9.11 10.93
N ALA A 46 -11.47 -9.21 9.72
CA ALA A 46 -12.25 -9.21 8.50
C ALA A 46 -13.19 -10.41 8.45
N THR A 47 -14.46 -10.16 8.19
CA THR A 47 -15.42 -11.24 7.96
C THR A 47 -15.48 -11.61 6.49
N VAL A 48 -15.95 -12.82 6.21
CA VAL A 48 -16.17 -13.30 4.83
C VAL A 48 -17.19 -12.40 4.11
N GLU A 49 -18.21 -11.94 4.79
CA GLU A 49 -19.25 -11.06 4.25
C GLU A 49 -18.68 -9.70 3.87
N GLU A 50 -17.80 -9.13 4.69
CA GLU A 50 -17.11 -7.88 4.40
C GLU A 50 -16.22 -8.02 3.17
N LEU A 51 -15.42 -9.10 3.07
CA LEU A 51 -14.57 -9.37 1.92
C LEU A 51 -15.38 -9.61 0.63
N LYS A 52 -16.52 -10.31 0.73
CA LYS A 52 -17.46 -10.46 -0.38
C LYS A 52 -18.11 -9.15 -0.82
N ALA A 53 -18.25 -8.17 0.07
CA ALA A 53 -18.79 -6.86 -0.25
C ALA A 53 -17.72 -5.86 -0.68
N ALA A 54 -16.45 -6.14 -0.41
CA ALA A 54 -15.35 -5.23 -0.70
C ALA A 54 -15.17 -5.04 -2.21
N HIS A 55 -14.92 -3.82 -2.63
CA HIS A 55 -14.52 -3.47 -3.98
C HIS A 55 -13.02 -3.18 -4.08
N THR A 56 -12.47 -2.60 -3.03
CA THR A 56 -11.07 -2.22 -2.93
C THR A 56 -10.47 -2.79 -1.66
N VAL A 57 -9.33 -3.46 -1.77
CA VAL A 57 -8.54 -3.91 -0.64
C VAL A 57 -7.13 -3.34 -0.73
N MET A 58 -6.68 -2.78 0.38
CA MET A 58 -5.33 -2.27 0.58
C MET A 58 -4.62 -3.17 1.57
N ILE A 59 -3.74 -4.03 1.06
CA ILE A 59 -2.89 -4.89 1.89
C ILE A 59 -1.91 -4.00 2.65
N THR A 60 -1.94 -4.10 3.95
CA THR A 60 -1.11 -3.30 4.84
C THR A 60 -0.70 -4.13 6.05
N GLY A 61 -0.17 -3.52 7.05
CA GLY A 61 0.27 -4.18 8.26
C GLY A 61 1.60 -3.63 8.71
N GLY A 62 2.55 -4.50 9.10
CA GLY A 62 3.94 -4.16 9.28
C GLY A 62 4.58 -3.72 7.98
N GLU A 63 5.17 -4.65 7.36
CA GLU A 63 5.70 -4.54 6.01
C GLU A 63 5.21 -5.78 5.24
N PRO A 64 4.27 -5.63 4.31
CA PRO A 64 3.70 -6.78 3.61
C PRO A 64 4.73 -7.62 2.85
N PHE A 65 5.77 -6.99 2.32
CA PHE A 65 6.79 -7.70 1.53
C PHE A 65 7.76 -8.58 2.35
N VAL A 66 7.65 -8.59 3.69
CA VAL A 66 8.36 -9.61 4.50
C VAL A 66 7.61 -10.95 4.53
N VAL A 67 6.35 -10.96 4.11
CA VAL A 67 5.55 -12.18 4.07
C VAL A 67 5.95 -13.00 2.84
N PRO A 68 6.50 -14.20 3.03
CA PRO A 68 6.79 -15.09 1.90
C PRO A 68 5.50 -15.38 1.12
N GLY A 69 5.56 -15.31 -0.20
CA GLY A 69 4.39 -15.58 -1.04
C GLY A 69 3.30 -14.50 -0.97
N ILE A 70 3.63 -13.25 -0.65
CA ILE A 70 2.65 -12.15 -0.61
C ILE A 70 1.84 -12.03 -1.90
N ILE A 71 2.44 -12.33 -3.05
CA ILE A 71 1.75 -12.25 -4.35
C ILE A 71 0.78 -13.42 -4.52
N ASP A 72 1.15 -14.60 -4.05
CA ASP A 72 0.25 -15.76 -4.02
C ASP A 72 -0.94 -15.49 -3.09
N PHE A 73 -0.69 -14.86 -1.94
CA PHE A 73 -1.76 -14.40 -1.06
C PHE A 73 -2.72 -13.43 -1.78
N CYS A 74 -2.18 -12.46 -2.52
CA CYS A 74 -2.99 -11.54 -3.33
C CYS A 74 -3.80 -12.28 -4.42
N SER A 75 -3.19 -13.29 -5.04
CA SER A 75 -3.85 -14.14 -6.03
C SER A 75 -5.02 -14.91 -5.44
N HIS A 76 -4.81 -15.57 -4.30
CA HIS A 76 -5.88 -16.29 -3.59
C HIS A 76 -6.99 -15.35 -3.14
N LEU A 77 -6.64 -14.17 -2.62
CA LEU A 77 -7.64 -13.18 -2.21
C LEU A 77 -8.55 -12.76 -3.37
N ARG A 78 -7.99 -12.58 -4.56
CA ARG A 78 -8.79 -12.27 -5.76
C ARG A 78 -9.61 -13.46 -6.26
N PHE A 79 -9.06 -14.67 -6.17
CA PHE A 79 -9.76 -15.88 -6.58
C PHE A 79 -10.97 -16.14 -5.68
N ASP A 80 -10.78 -16.05 -4.37
CA ASP A 80 -11.84 -16.30 -3.38
C ASP A 80 -12.89 -15.17 -3.34
N TYR A 81 -12.48 -13.93 -3.66
CA TYR A 81 -13.32 -12.74 -3.63
C TYR A 81 -13.28 -11.96 -4.96
N PRO A 82 -13.91 -12.47 -6.02
CA PRO A 82 -13.84 -11.88 -7.38
C PRO A 82 -14.51 -10.50 -7.51
N ASN A 83 -15.23 -10.07 -6.50
CA ASN A 83 -15.78 -8.71 -6.37
C ASN A 83 -14.71 -7.67 -6.04
N ILE A 84 -13.54 -8.06 -5.52
CA ILE A 84 -12.41 -7.15 -5.29
C ILE A 84 -11.83 -6.74 -6.64
N LYS A 85 -12.18 -5.55 -7.10
CA LYS A 85 -11.71 -5.00 -8.39
C LYS A 85 -10.37 -4.29 -8.28
N GLN A 86 -10.07 -3.76 -7.10
CA GLN A 86 -8.86 -3.00 -6.83
C GLN A 86 -8.13 -3.60 -5.63
N LEU A 87 -6.90 -4.02 -5.85
CA LEU A 87 -6.01 -4.57 -4.84
C LEU A 87 -4.67 -3.83 -4.87
N TYR A 88 -4.30 -3.25 -3.75
CA TYR A 88 -3.07 -2.49 -3.59
C TYR A 88 -2.23 -3.08 -2.45
N VAL A 89 -0.91 -2.93 -2.54
CA VAL A 89 0.02 -3.28 -1.46
C VAL A 89 0.71 -2.02 -0.97
N CYS A 90 0.63 -1.77 0.34
CA CYS A 90 1.28 -0.63 0.99
C CYS A 90 2.63 -1.07 1.55
N THR A 91 3.70 -0.34 1.25
CA THR A 91 5.07 -0.66 1.68
C THR A 91 5.86 0.61 2.00
N SER A 92 6.87 0.50 2.85
CA SER A 92 7.87 1.55 3.00
C SER A 92 8.81 1.64 1.78
N GLY A 93 8.92 0.56 1.00
CA GLY A 93 9.73 0.43 -0.19
C GLY A 93 11.06 -0.29 0.02
N TYR A 94 11.62 -0.27 1.25
CA TYR A 94 12.93 -0.87 1.50
C TYR A 94 12.93 -2.38 1.28
N VAL A 95 12.03 -3.12 1.93
CA VAL A 95 11.99 -4.60 1.81
C VAL A 95 11.74 -5.02 0.38
N MET A 96 10.81 -4.36 -0.31
CA MET A 96 10.57 -4.61 -1.73
C MET A 96 11.82 -4.42 -2.57
N SER A 97 12.66 -3.42 -2.27
CA SER A 97 13.91 -3.16 -3.01
C SER A 97 15.02 -4.18 -2.78
N CYS A 98 14.90 -4.99 -1.71
CA CYS A 98 15.86 -6.04 -1.37
C CYS A 98 15.54 -7.37 -2.08
N HIS A 99 14.35 -7.51 -2.63
CA HIS A 99 14.02 -8.69 -3.44
C HIS A 99 14.80 -8.67 -4.75
N ASP A 100 15.32 -9.83 -5.13
CA ASP A 100 15.92 -10.00 -6.43
C ASP A 100 14.87 -9.73 -7.52
N GLU A 101 15.29 -9.07 -8.61
CA GLU A 101 14.38 -8.72 -9.72
C GLU A 101 13.67 -9.94 -10.31
N LEU A 102 14.32 -11.10 -10.27
CA LEU A 102 13.76 -12.38 -10.71
C LEU A 102 12.67 -12.91 -9.79
N ALA A 103 12.59 -12.45 -8.53
CA ALA A 103 11.54 -12.85 -7.59
C ALA A 103 10.20 -12.13 -7.85
N PHE A 104 10.22 -11.05 -8.63
CA PHE A 104 9.03 -10.32 -9.04
C PHE A 104 8.79 -10.51 -10.54
N ASP A 105 7.99 -11.52 -10.91
CA ASP A 105 7.42 -11.58 -12.25
C ASP A 105 6.40 -10.44 -12.43
N PRO A 106 6.70 -9.41 -13.25
CA PRO A 106 5.82 -8.26 -13.43
C PRO A 106 4.44 -8.65 -13.96
N TYR A 107 4.35 -9.68 -14.79
CA TYR A 107 3.08 -10.17 -15.33
C TYR A 107 2.24 -10.83 -14.26
N TYR A 108 2.84 -11.70 -13.45
CA TYR A 108 2.14 -12.36 -12.37
C TYR A 108 1.68 -11.35 -11.31
N PHE A 109 2.57 -10.39 -10.96
CA PHE A 109 2.23 -9.33 -10.03
C PHE A 109 1.07 -8.47 -10.54
N SER A 110 1.13 -7.99 -11.78
CA SER A 110 0.13 -7.08 -12.36
C SER A 110 -1.25 -7.71 -12.54
N ARG A 111 -1.34 -9.02 -12.64
CA ARG A 111 -2.62 -9.74 -12.66
C ARG A 111 -3.31 -9.73 -11.30
N ASN A 112 -2.53 -9.69 -10.23
CA ASN A 112 -3.01 -9.84 -8.87
C ASN A 112 -3.08 -8.52 -8.11
N VAL A 113 -2.23 -7.54 -8.48
CA VAL A 113 -2.12 -6.25 -7.80
C VAL A 113 -2.25 -5.11 -8.80
N ASN A 114 -3.09 -4.13 -8.50
CA ASN A 114 -3.31 -2.96 -9.37
C ASN A 114 -2.22 -1.91 -9.21
N GLY A 115 -1.63 -1.81 -8.02
CA GLY A 115 -0.62 -0.81 -7.74
C GLY A 115 0.03 -0.95 -6.37
N ILE A 116 1.10 -0.18 -6.19
CA ILE A 116 1.85 -0.12 -4.94
C ILE A 116 1.70 1.27 -4.35
N TYR A 117 1.45 1.32 -3.03
CA TYR A 117 1.43 2.55 -2.27
C TYR A 117 2.68 2.62 -1.41
N PHE A 118 3.65 3.39 -1.91
CA PHE A 118 4.89 3.67 -1.20
C PHE A 118 4.65 4.69 -0.10
N SER A 119 5.05 4.37 1.11
CA SER A 119 4.98 5.26 2.26
C SER A 119 6.31 5.26 3.01
N PRO A 120 7.36 5.91 2.44
CA PRO A 120 8.68 5.95 3.05
C PRO A 120 8.62 6.69 4.39
N LYS A 121 9.42 6.22 5.36
CA LYS A 121 9.43 6.75 6.73
C LYS A 121 10.81 7.23 7.16
N ILE A 122 11.86 6.57 6.70
CA ILE A 122 13.24 6.83 7.05
C ILE A 122 14.11 6.90 5.80
N GLU A 123 15.31 7.43 5.94
CA GLU A 123 16.22 7.69 4.82
C GLU A 123 16.42 6.49 3.88
N ILE A 124 16.54 5.30 4.46
CA ILE A 124 16.76 4.09 3.66
C ILE A 124 15.57 3.76 2.75
N ASP A 125 14.33 4.06 3.19
CA ASP A 125 13.13 3.86 2.37
C ASP A 125 13.15 4.77 1.14
N TYR A 126 13.48 6.07 1.35
CA TYR A 126 13.60 7.05 0.27
C TYR A 126 14.68 6.66 -0.75
N LYS A 127 15.85 6.23 -0.25
CA LYS A 127 16.95 5.73 -1.11
C LYS A 127 16.53 4.48 -1.88
N ALA A 128 15.81 3.58 -1.25
CA ALA A 128 15.33 2.34 -1.85
C ALA A 128 14.33 2.60 -2.99
N ILE A 129 13.34 3.45 -2.76
CA ILE A 129 12.36 3.84 -3.78
C ILE A 129 13.05 4.53 -4.94
N LYS A 130 13.96 5.48 -4.67
CA LYS A 130 14.73 6.15 -5.73
C LYS A 130 15.54 5.15 -6.55
N LYS A 131 16.24 4.21 -5.91
CA LYS A 131 17.00 3.16 -6.58
C LYS A 131 16.11 2.33 -7.51
N MET A 132 14.96 1.85 -7.03
CA MET A 132 14.01 1.08 -7.84
C MET A 132 13.52 1.86 -9.06
N LEU A 133 13.08 3.12 -8.84
CA LEU A 133 12.52 3.94 -9.91
C LEU A 133 13.58 4.42 -10.93
N THR A 134 14.85 4.54 -10.54
CA THR A 134 15.95 4.93 -11.43
C THR A 134 16.55 3.74 -12.18
N LYS A 135 16.34 2.51 -11.73
CA LYS A 135 16.80 1.32 -12.45
C LYS A 135 15.90 1.07 -13.66
N LYS A 136 16.31 1.64 -14.79
CA LYS A 136 15.48 1.80 -15.99
C LYS A 136 14.81 0.51 -16.47
N SER A 137 15.54 -0.61 -16.50
CA SER A 137 14.99 -1.93 -16.89
C SER A 137 13.84 -2.33 -15.98
N PHE A 138 14.09 -2.44 -14.69
CA PHE A 138 13.07 -2.82 -13.70
C PHE A 138 11.89 -1.84 -13.67
N ALA A 139 12.17 -0.53 -13.63
CA ALA A 139 11.13 0.47 -13.53
C ALA A 139 10.19 0.45 -14.74
N LEU A 140 10.72 0.28 -15.95
CA LEU A 140 9.91 0.23 -17.16
C LEU A 140 9.12 -1.07 -17.27
N GLU A 141 9.72 -2.21 -17.00
CA GLU A 141 9.04 -3.51 -17.07
C GLU A 141 7.97 -3.64 -16.00
N PHE A 142 8.30 -3.31 -14.76
CA PHE A 142 7.39 -3.48 -13.64
C PHE A 142 6.27 -2.45 -13.64
N PHE A 143 6.59 -1.16 -13.65
CA PHE A 143 5.58 -0.10 -13.53
C PHE A 143 4.82 0.19 -14.82
N HIS A 144 5.26 -0.35 -15.96
CA HIS A 144 4.44 -0.37 -17.17
C HIS A 144 3.20 -1.26 -16.99
N LEU A 145 3.31 -2.34 -16.24
CA LEU A 145 2.22 -3.27 -15.98
C LEU A 145 1.45 -2.92 -14.70
N VAL A 146 2.16 -2.55 -13.64
CA VAL A 146 1.58 -2.11 -12.34
C VAL A 146 1.38 -0.59 -12.39
N ARG A 147 0.20 -0.13 -12.83
CA ARG A 147 0.01 1.25 -13.30
C ARG A 147 -0.59 2.22 -12.28
N SER A 148 -1.24 1.73 -11.24
CA SER A 148 -1.92 2.60 -10.26
C SER A 148 -1.11 2.73 -8.99
N ASN A 149 -0.01 3.49 -9.04
CA ASN A 149 0.91 3.63 -7.91
C ASN A 149 0.71 4.97 -7.19
N ARG A 150 1.08 5.00 -5.91
CA ARG A 150 1.05 6.22 -5.11
C ARG A 150 2.31 6.33 -4.26
N ILE A 151 2.81 7.55 -4.10
CA ILE A 151 3.85 7.88 -3.13
C ILE A 151 3.21 8.78 -2.08
N ILE A 152 3.14 8.28 -0.84
CA ILE A 152 2.51 8.96 0.28
C ILE A 152 3.59 9.48 1.20
N LEU A 153 3.68 10.79 1.30
CA LEU A 153 4.70 11.49 2.07
C LEU A 153 4.08 12.17 3.28
N THR A 154 4.70 11.97 4.43
CA THR A 154 4.32 12.62 5.69
C THR A 154 5.56 13.33 6.21
N PRO A 155 5.57 14.65 6.34
CA PRO A 155 6.68 15.39 6.94
C PRO A 155 6.96 14.90 8.37
N ASN A 156 8.22 14.87 8.75
CA ASN A 156 8.69 14.39 10.04
C ASN A 156 10.04 15.07 10.38
N ASP A 157 10.61 14.74 11.52
CA ASP A 157 11.89 15.32 11.96
C ASP A 157 13.08 14.98 11.05
N PHE A 158 12.93 13.93 10.25
CA PHE A 158 13.95 13.48 9.30
C PHE A 158 13.88 14.20 7.95
N MET A 159 12.68 14.55 7.48
CA MET A 159 12.47 15.16 6.17
C MET A 159 11.28 16.12 6.21
N THR A 160 11.57 17.39 6.00
CA THR A 160 10.58 18.46 5.89
C THR A 160 9.76 18.33 4.62
N ARG A 161 8.68 19.09 4.52
CA ARG A 161 7.86 19.16 3.30
C ARG A 161 8.68 19.60 2.07
N GLU A 162 9.50 20.62 2.21
CA GLU A 162 10.32 21.14 1.12
C GLU A 162 11.35 20.12 0.62
N GLU A 163 11.97 19.37 1.55
CA GLU A 163 12.88 18.29 1.19
C GLU A 163 12.17 17.15 0.49
N GLN A 164 10.95 16.84 0.89
CA GLN A 164 10.11 15.84 0.21
C GLN A 164 9.74 16.29 -1.21
N GLU A 165 9.46 17.57 -1.43
CA GLU A 165 9.20 18.11 -2.76
C GLU A 165 10.43 17.98 -3.66
N LYS A 166 11.60 18.37 -3.17
CA LYS A 166 12.89 18.17 -3.88
C LYS A 166 13.17 16.69 -4.18
N TYR A 167 12.84 15.81 -3.23
CA TYR A 167 12.96 14.37 -3.45
C TYR A 167 12.07 13.90 -4.61
N ILE A 168 10.81 14.29 -4.64
CA ILE A 168 9.87 13.94 -5.72
C ILE A 168 10.36 14.47 -7.07
N GLU A 169 10.85 15.70 -7.12
CA GLU A 169 11.44 16.28 -8.34
C GLU A 169 12.65 15.49 -8.86
N SER A 170 13.41 14.87 -7.94
CA SER A 170 14.56 14.03 -8.27
C SER A 170 14.21 12.65 -8.81
N LEU A 171 12.92 12.23 -8.75
CA LEU A 171 12.48 10.94 -9.25
C LEU A 171 12.12 11.01 -10.75
N PRO A 172 12.32 9.95 -11.51
CA PRO A 172 12.06 9.93 -12.96
C PRO A 172 10.57 9.74 -13.31
N LEU A 173 9.64 10.27 -12.49
CA LEU A 173 8.20 10.01 -12.61
C LEU A 173 7.63 10.44 -13.96
N LYS A 174 8.08 11.57 -14.51
CA LYS A 174 7.66 12.06 -15.84
C LYS A 174 8.08 11.09 -16.95
N GLY A 175 9.30 10.56 -16.86
CA GLY A 175 9.78 9.55 -17.81
C GLY A 175 9.00 8.25 -17.71
N LEU A 176 8.70 7.79 -16.50
CA LEU A 176 7.90 6.58 -16.28
C LEU A 176 6.46 6.76 -16.78
N ALA A 177 5.88 7.95 -16.60
CA ALA A 177 4.54 8.28 -17.07
C ALA A 177 4.44 8.20 -18.61
N PHE A 178 5.48 8.58 -19.33
CA PHE A 178 5.55 8.43 -20.80
C PHE A 178 5.36 6.97 -21.24
N TYR A 179 5.83 6.02 -20.43
CA TYR A 179 5.66 4.58 -20.67
C TYR A 179 4.41 3.98 -20.02
N GLY A 180 3.50 4.82 -19.53
CA GLY A 180 2.18 4.42 -19.03
C GLY A 180 2.12 4.11 -17.54
N ALA A 181 3.23 4.22 -16.78
CA ALA A 181 3.22 4.12 -15.34
C ALA A 181 2.57 5.36 -14.71
N LYS A 182 1.59 5.17 -13.83
CA LYS A 182 0.95 6.27 -13.12
C LYS A 182 1.41 6.29 -11.68
N PHE A 183 1.87 7.47 -11.26
CA PHE A 183 2.24 7.75 -9.87
C PHE A 183 1.47 8.98 -9.41
N GLU A 184 0.64 8.82 -8.41
CA GLU A 184 0.08 9.94 -7.65
C GLU A 184 1.00 10.23 -6.47
N VAL A 185 1.27 11.51 -6.22
CA VAL A 185 2.01 11.96 -5.04
C VAL A 185 1.01 12.58 -4.08
N GLU A 186 0.94 12.03 -2.89
CA GLU A 186 0.06 12.49 -1.82
C GLU A 186 0.90 12.95 -0.64
N TYR A 187 0.66 14.17 -0.19
CA TYR A 187 1.28 14.70 1.02
C TYR A 187 0.25 14.69 2.14
N ARG A 188 0.59 14.02 3.23
CA ARG A 188 -0.27 13.90 4.41
C ARG A 188 0.35 14.63 5.58
N GLU A 189 -0.46 15.36 6.30
CA GLU A 189 -0.09 15.85 7.62
C GLU A 189 -0.14 14.70 8.63
N TRP A 190 0.81 14.71 9.55
CA TRP A 190 0.74 13.81 10.69
C TRP A 190 -0.40 14.24 11.60
N LYS A 191 -1.24 13.31 11.98
CA LYS A 191 -2.31 13.51 12.96
C LYS A 191 -2.10 12.53 14.10
N GLU A 192 -2.19 13.04 15.32
CA GLU A 192 -2.05 12.20 16.53
C GLU A 192 -3.15 11.14 16.61
N GLU A 193 -4.34 11.47 16.11
CA GLU A 193 -5.43 10.52 15.95
C GLU A 193 -5.43 9.94 14.54
N PHE A 194 -5.26 8.66 14.46
CA PHE A 194 -5.42 7.97 13.19
C PHE A 194 -6.90 7.87 12.83
N LYS A 195 -7.26 8.45 11.73
CA LYS A 195 -8.55 8.20 11.09
C LYS A 195 -8.32 7.50 9.77
N PRO A 196 -8.95 6.33 9.55
CA PRO A 196 -8.86 5.66 8.25
C PRO A 196 -9.31 6.62 7.14
N ASN A 197 -8.45 6.84 6.13
CA ASN A 197 -8.84 7.63 4.98
C ASN A 197 -9.79 6.81 4.09
N GLY A 198 -11.09 7.05 4.22
CA GLY A 198 -12.09 6.59 3.29
C GLY A 198 -12.44 5.11 3.32
N GLY A 199 -11.81 4.29 4.15
CA GLY A 199 -12.08 2.85 4.25
C GLY A 199 -12.08 2.34 5.68
N VAL A 200 -12.48 1.09 5.87
CA VAL A 200 -12.50 0.43 7.18
C VAL A 200 -11.22 -0.37 7.39
N TRP A 201 -10.73 -0.41 8.64
CA TRP A 201 -9.58 -1.23 9.00
C TRP A 201 -10.03 -2.59 9.50
N ARG A 202 -9.38 -3.63 8.98
CA ARG A 202 -9.58 -5.02 9.36
C ARG A 202 -8.24 -5.72 9.45
N ARG A 203 -8.18 -6.81 10.22
CA ARG A 203 -7.03 -7.70 10.26
C ARG A 203 -7.41 -9.12 9.86
N LEU A 204 -6.42 -9.91 9.45
CA LEU A 204 -6.61 -11.35 9.31
C LEU A 204 -6.88 -12.00 10.67
N PRO A 205 -7.63 -13.12 10.71
CA PRO A 205 -7.84 -13.91 11.93
C PRO A 205 -6.51 -14.39 12.53
N VAL A 206 -5.59 -14.80 11.66
CA VAL A 206 -4.20 -15.13 12.00
C VAL A 206 -3.31 -14.23 11.17
N LEU A 207 -2.41 -13.49 11.82
CA LEU A 207 -1.45 -12.63 11.13
C LEU A 207 -0.29 -13.49 10.61
N LEU A 208 0.14 -13.21 9.38
CA LEU A 208 1.19 -13.90 8.65
C LEU A 208 2.61 -13.52 9.14
#